data_bd4bb4d3bf86887e96868db6736de551
#
_entry.id   bd4bb4d3bf86887e96868db6736de551
#
_cell.length_a   1.000
_cell.length_b   1.000
_cell.length_c   1.000
_cell.angle_alpha   90.00
_cell.angle_beta   90.00
_cell.angle_gamma   90.00
#
_symmetry.space_group_name_H-M   'P 1'
#
loop_
_entity.id
_entity.type
_entity.pdbx_description
1 polymer ?
#
loop_
_entity_poly.entity_id
_entity_poly.type
_entity_poly.pdbx_seq_one_letter_code
_entity_poly.pdbx_strand_id
1 'polypeptide(L)'
;MRYFILAFIVVGLSMVSVQAQTPAAPAVNMITAEELKTKVANSHPVTIIDVRSSEGYASSTTTVKGAVHFKVRKLKSRLAFPPLKDLPKDREIVTYCACPKDQSSIAAAQVLQSSGFTRVKVLQGGWTEWLRINGPTQPKPKG
;
A
#
# COMPACT_ATOMS: atom_id res chain seq x y z
N MET A 1 -65.12 38.85 -30.66
CA MET A 1 -64.27 37.66 -30.72
C MET A 1 -63.06 37.89 -29.83
N ARG A 2 -63.03 37.25 -28.68
CA ARG A 2 -61.96 37.41 -27.68
C ARG A 2 -61.18 36.10 -27.67
N TYR A 3 -59.96 36.13 -28.21
CA TYR A 3 -59.07 34.99 -28.20
C TYR A 3 -58.31 34.94 -26.86
N PHE A 4 -58.61 33.95 -26.05
CA PHE A 4 -57.81 33.58 -24.86
C PHE A 4 -56.61 32.78 -25.33
N ILE A 5 -55.42 33.35 -25.21
CA ILE A 5 -54.17 32.62 -25.41
C ILE A 5 -53.79 32.00 -24.05
N LEU A 6 -53.93 30.68 -23.95
CA LEU A 6 -53.45 29.91 -22.82
C LEU A 6 -51.91 29.67 -23.00
N ALA A 7 -51.12 30.38 -22.22
CA ALA A 7 -49.68 30.12 -22.12
C ALA A 7 -49.45 28.90 -21.24
N PHE A 8 -48.98 27.79 -21.86
CA PHE A 8 -48.47 26.63 -21.14
C PHE A 8 -47.08 26.94 -20.64
N ILE A 9 -46.92 27.10 -19.34
CA ILE A 9 -45.60 27.14 -18.65
C ILE A 9 -45.14 25.70 -18.49
N VAL A 10 -44.19 25.29 -19.29
CA VAL A 10 -43.48 24.01 -19.12
C VAL A 10 -42.39 24.22 -18.05
N VAL A 11 -42.66 23.80 -16.81
CA VAL A 11 -41.68 23.76 -15.76
C VAL A 11 -40.77 22.54 -16.00
N GLY A 12 -39.60 22.80 -16.58
CA GLY A 12 -38.57 21.77 -16.78
C GLY A 12 -37.95 21.39 -15.42
N LEU A 13 -38.28 20.20 -14.94
CA LEU A 13 -37.68 19.62 -13.74
C LEU A 13 -36.27 19.10 -14.12
N SER A 14 -35.24 19.92 -13.91
CA SER A 14 -33.84 19.51 -14.10
C SER A 14 -33.45 18.53 -12.99
N MET A 15 -33.40 17.24 -13.31
CA MET A 15 -32.83 16.23 -12.43
C MET A 15 -31.32 16.42 -12.36
N VAL A 16 -30.84 16.95 -11.25
CA VAL A 16 -29.41 16.97 -10.93
C VAL A 16 -29.02 15.57 -10.50
N SER A 17 -28.35 14.84 -11.38
CA SER A 17 -27.76 13.52 -11.04
C SER A 17 -26.56 13.75 -10.12
N VAL A 18 -26.72 13.53 -8.82
CA VAL A 18 -25.63 13.46 -7.85
C VAL A 18 -24.89 12.15 -8.12
N GLN A 19 -23.79 12.24 -8.86
CA GLN A 19 -22.85 11.13 -8.97
C GLN A 19 -22.11 10.97 -7.64
N ALA A 20 -22.38 9.88 -6.93
CA ALA A 20 -21.62 9.48 -5.76
C ALA A 20 -20.18 9.18 -6.20
N GLN A 21 -19.26 10.11 -5.94
CA GLN A 21 -17.83 9.87 -6.14
C GLN A 21 -17.40 8.86 -5.09
N THR A 22 -17.06 7.63 -5.54
CA THR A 22 -16.38 6.65 -4.70
C THR A 22 -15.06 7.27 -4.23
N PRO A 23 -14.78 7.34 -2.92
CA PRO A 23 -13.52 7.89 -2.44
C PRO A 23 -12.37 7.12 -3.08
N ALA A 24 -11.51 7.80 -3.85
CA ALA A 24 -10.31 7.18 -4.38
C ALA A 24 -9.46 6.68 -3.21
N ALA A 25 -8.94 5.44 -3.32
CA ALA A 25 -8.02 4.92 -2.32
C ALA A 25 -6.86 5.92 -2.14
N PRO A 26 -6.39 6.16 -0.90
CA PRO A 26 -5.33 7.13 -0.65
C PRO A 26 -4.09 6.79 -1.49
N ALA A 27 -3.51 7.82 -2.10
CA ALA A 27 -2.29 7.66 -2.89
C ALA A 27 -1.18 7.09 -1.99
N VAL A 28 -0.46 6.09 -2.50
CA VAL A 28 0.64 5.46 -1.78
C VAL A 28 1.96 6.10 -2.20
N ASN A 29 2.76 6.52 -1.23
CA ASN A 29 4.09 7.04 -1.47
C ASN A 29 5.06 5.92 -1.86
N MET A 30 5.95 6.21 -2.79
CA MET A 30 7.01 5.28 -3.20
C MET A 30 8.33 5.65 -2.52
N ILE A 31 9.20 4.67 -2.36
CA ILE A 31 10.60 4.86 -1.95
C ILE A 31 11.50 4.11 -2.92
N THR A 32 12.62 4.70 -3.31
CA THR A 32 13.59 4.02 -4.17
C THR A 32 14.38 2.96 -3.39
N ALA A 33 14.96 2.02 -4.11
CA ALA A 33 15.79 0.99 -3.50
C ALA A 33 17.06 1.59 -2.88
N GLU A 34 17.64 2.60 -3.49
CA GLU A 34 18.80 3.33 -2.98
C GLU A 34 18.51 4.07 -1.67
N GLU A 35 17.36 4.76 -1.60
CA GLU A 35 16.93 5.43 -0.36
C GLU A 35 16.72 4.43 0.77
N LEU A 36 16.03 3.31 0.50
CA LEU A 36 15.82 2.27 1.50
C LEU A 36 17.14 1.62 1.91
N LYS A 37 18.06 1.37 0.96
CA LYS A 37 19.39 0.82 1.24
C LYS A 37 20.18 1.72 2.19
N THR A 38 20.13 3.03 1.95
CA THR A 38 20.76 4.02 2.84
C THR A 38 20.16 3.99 4.25
N LYS A 39 18.83 3.90 4.36
CA LYS A 39 18.15 3.78 5.66
C LYS A 39 18.57 2.51 6.41
N VAL A 40 18.61 1.37 5.72
CA VAL A 40 19.02 0.09 6.32
C VAL A 40 20.48 0.11 6.76
N ALA A 41 21.39 0.69 5.95
CA ALA A 41 22.81 0.81 6.27
C ALA A 41 23.04 1.69 7.50
N ASN A 42 22.28 2.78 7.63
CA ASN A 42 22.39 3.75 8.74
C ASN A 42 21.52 3.35 9.96
N SER A 43 20.96 2.15 9.99
CA SER A 43 20.09 1.68 11.08
C SER A 43 18.92 2.63 11.41
N HIS A 44 18.40 3.31 10.39
CA HIS A 44 17.20 4.14 10.56
C HIS A 44 16.01 3.29 11.04
N PRO A 45 15.16 3.82 11.93
CA PRO A 45 14.03 3.09 12.48
C PRO A 45 12.90 2.94 11.43
N VAL A 46 13.07 2.03 10.50
CA VAL A 46 12.10 1.65 9.47
C VAL A 46 11.63 0.21 9.70
N THR A 47 10.33 -0.03 9.58
CA THR A 47 9.77 -1.39 9.58
C THR A 47 9.56 -1.84 8.13
N ILE A 48 10.19 -2.93 7.74
CA ILE A 48 10.12 -3.45 6.37
C ILE A 48 9.23 -4.68 6.37
N ILE A 49 8.21 -4.70 5.52
CA ILE A 49 7.24 -5.78 5.41
C ILE A 49 7.36 -6.43 4.02
N ASP A 50 7.76 -7.68 4.03
CA ASP A 50 7.79 -8.55 2.85
C ASP A 50 6.38 -9.11 2.63
N VAL A 51 5.75 -8.75 1.51
CA VAL A 51 4.42 -9.26 1.16
C VAL A 51 4.44 -10.09 -0.12
N ARG A 52 5.58 -10.71 -0.43
CA ARG A 52 5.66 -11.66 -1.55
C ARG A 52 4.63 -12.78 -1.38
N SER A 53 4.16 -13.31 -2.51
CA SER A 53 3.33 -14.53 -2.50
C SER A 53 4.06 -15.70 -1.84
N SER A 54 3.34 -16.76 -1.49
CA SER A 54 3.98 -17.96 -0.92
C SER A 54 5.05 -18.52 -1.84
N GLU A 55 4.79 -18.55 -3.14
CA GLU A 55 5.69 -19.03 -4.18
C GLU A 55 6.89 -18.09 -4.34
N GLY A 56 6.65 -16.79 -4.46
CA GLY A 56 7.70 -15.77 -4.58
C GLY A 56 8.57 -15.69 -3.32
N TYR A 57 8.01 -15.93 -2.15
CA TYR A 57 8.78 -16.02 -0.91
C TYR A 57 9.57 -17.34 -0.85
N ALA A 58 8.98 -18.47 -1.24
CA ALA A 58 9.64 -19.77 -1.21
C ALA A 58 10.79 -19.89 -2.22
N SER A 59 10.69 -19.19 -3.36
CA SER A 59 11.70 -19.23 -4.44
C SER A 59 13.05 -18.59 -4.09
N SER A 60 13.15 -17.89 -2.94
CA SER A 60 14.41 -17.31 -2.48
C SER A 60 14.77 -17.80 -1.07
N THR A 61 16.06 -17.88 -0.76
CA THR A 61 16.56 -18.24 0.57
C THR A 61 16.69 -17.03 1.48
N THR A 62 16.55 -15.81 0.94
CA THR A 62 16.79 -14.56 1.64
C THR A 62 15.58 -13.61 1.57
N THR A 63 15.61 -12.61 2.41
CA THR A 63 14.68 -11.48 2.47
C THR A 63 15.48 -10.18 2.68
N VAL A 64 14.89 -9.02 2.51
CA VAL A 64 15.52 -7.74 2.86
C VAL A 64 15.92 -7.77 4.34
N LYS A 65 17.11 -7.28 4.65
CA LYS A 65 17.60 -7.23 6.04
C LYS A 65 16.61 -6.51 6.96
N GLY A 66 16.19 -7.15 8.03
CA GLY A 66 15.23 -6.63 8.99
C GLY A 66 13.76 -6.78 8.58
N ALA A 67 13.46 -7.35 7.41
CA ALA A 67 12.07 -7.53 6.96
C ALA A 67 11.36 -8.65 7.72
N VAL A 68 10.06 -8.45 7.94
CA VAL A 68 9.11 -9.47 8.41
C VAL A 68 8.15 -9.82 7.29
N HIS A 69 7.82 -11.11 7.16
CA HIS A 69 6.94 -11.58 6.07
C HIS A 69 5.49 -11.74 6.53
N PHE A 70 4.57 -11.15 5.78
CA PHE A 70 3.13 -11.35 5.96
C PHE A 70 2.42 -11.45 4.61
N LYS A 71 1.52 -12.41 4.48
CA LYS A 71 0.61 -12.45 3.33
C LYS A 71 -0.35 -11.27 3.38
N VAL A 72 -0.54 -10.53 2.27
CA VAL A 72 -1.43 -9.36 2.20
C VAL A 72 -2.81 -9.65 2.80
N ARG A 73 -3.42 -10.78 2.43
CA ARG A 73 -4.74 -11.21 2.94
C ARG A 73 -4.81 -11.41 4.45
N LYS A 74 -3.67 -11.63 5.12
CA LYS A 74 -3.57 -11.81 6.57
C LYS A 74 -3.12 -10.54 7.29
N LEU A 75 -2.67 -9.51 6.56
CA LEU A 75 -2.06 -8.34 7.15
C LEU A 75 -3.01 -7.63 8.13
N LYS A 76 -4.28 -7.44 7.73
CA LYS A 76 -5.28 -6.79 8.60
C LYS A 76 -5.46 -7.51 9.94
N SER A 77 -5.56 -8.83 9.95
CA SER A 77 -5.67 -9.61 11.19
C SER A 77 -4.36 -9.59 12.00
N ARG A 78 -3.20 -9.51 11.32
CA ARG A 78 -1.89 -9.47 11.99
C ARG A 78 -1.62 -8.15 12.71
N LEU A 79 -2.33 -7.08 12.36
CA LEU A 79 -2.25 -5.81 13.08
C LEU A 79 -2.75 -5.88 14.54
N ALA A 80 -3.49 -6.92 14.90
CA ALA A 80 -3.92 -7.17 16.28
C ALA A 80 -2.85 -7.89 17.14
N PHE A 81 -1.71 -8.29 16.55
CA PHE A 81 -0.66 -9.06 17.20
C PHE A 81 0.72 -8.44 17.03
N PRO A 82 1.66 -8.66 17.98
CA PRO A 82 3.05 -8.27 17.79
C PRO A 82 3.68 -8.91 16.53
N PRO A 83 4.66 -8.22 15.89
CA PRO A 83 5.18 -6.90 16.26
C PRO A 83 4.34 -5.72 15.77
N LEU A 84 3.35 -5.94 14.90
CA LEU A 84 2.63 -4.84 14.23
C LEU A 84 1.71 -4.07 15.17
N LYS A 85 1.11 -4.76 16.15
CA LYS A 85 0.24 -4.15 17.18
C LYS A 85 0.92 -3.02 17.95
N ASP A 86 2.19 -3.21 18.23
CA ASP A 86 2.96 -2.35 19.12
C ASP A 86 3.69 -1.21 18.37
N LEU A 87 3.54 -1.15 17.05
CA LEU A 87 4.16 -0.09 16.25
C LEU A 87 3.44 1.24 16.45
N PRO A 88 4.16 2.33 16.72
CA PRO A 88 3.61 3.68 16.68
C PRO A 88 2.99 3.97 15.30
N LYS A 89 1.89 4.72 15.25
CA LYS A 89 1.18 5.01 14.00
C LYS A 89 1.98 5.91 13.04
N ASP A 90 2.96 6.62 13.55
CA ASP A 90 3.92 7.42 12.80
C ASP A 90 5.22 6.67 12.44
N ARG A 91 5.31 5.38 12.77
CA ARG A 91 6.44 4.54 12.34
C ARG A 91 6.52 4.53 10.81
N GLU A 92 7.72 4.78 10.27
CA GLU A 92 7.97 4.59 8.85
C GLU A 92 7.91 3.10 8.52
N ILE A 93 7.01 2.74 7.60
CA ILE A 93 6.83 1.36 7.13
C ILE A 93 7.07 1.33 5.63
N VAL A 94 7.83 0.33 5.18
CA VAL A 94 8.05 0.07 3.75
C VAL A 94 7.56 -1.32 3.44
N THR A 95 6.65 -1.44 2.47
CA THR A 95 6.19 -2.74 1.96
C THR A 95 6.87 -3.07 0.64
N TYR A 96 7.13 -4.35 0.37
CA TYR A 96 7.63 -4.79 -0.92
C TYR A 96 7.12 -6.17 -1.30
N CYS A 97 7.05 -6.44 -2.60
CA CYS A 97 6.74 -7.75 -3.17
C CYS A 97 7.71 -8.09 -4.33
N ALA A 98 7.44 -9.20 -5.01
CA ALA A 98 8.12 -9.60 -6.24
C ALA A 98 7.12 -9.70 -7.40
N CYS A 99 6.11 -8.86 -7.42
CA CYS A 99 5.02 -8.86 -8.39
C CYS A 99 5.14 -7.69 -9.37
N PRO A 100 4.62 -7.83 -10.59
CA PRO A 100 4.61 -6.74 -11.56
C PRO A 100 3.90 -5.49 -10.98
N LYS A 101 4.45 -4.31 -11.26
CA LYS A 101 3.87 -3.01 -10.84
C LYS A 101 3.59 -2.88 -9.34
N ASP A 102 4.32 -3.63 -8.50
CA ASP A 102 4.23 -3.56 -7.03
C ASP A 102 2.82 -3.73 -6.44
N GLN A 103 1.92 -4.43 -7.14
CA GLN A 103 0.49 -4.53 -6.81
C GLN A 103 0.23 -5.03 -5.38
N SER A 104 0.92 -6.10 -4.95
CA SER A 104 0.72 -6.65 -3.61
C SER A 104 1.23 -5.71 -2.52
N SER A 105 2.34 -5.03 -2.75
CA SER A 105 2.89 -4.06 -1.80
C SER A 105 2.06 -2.79 -1.72
N ILE A 106 1.48 -2.33 -2.83
CA ILE A 106 0.51 -1.22 -2.84
C ILE A 106 -0.75 -1.60 -2.04
N ALA A 107 -1.30 -2.80 -2.27
CA ALA A 107 -2.46 -3.28 -1.49
C ALA A 107 -2.15 -3.38 0.00
N ALA A 108 -0.96 -3.88 0.37
CA ALA A 108 -0.51 -3.92 1.76
C ALA A 108 -0.39 -2.53 2.38
N ALA A 109 0.19 -1.57 1.65
CA ALA A 109 0.33 -0.19 2.09
C ALA A 109 -1.04 0.46 2.35
N GLN A 110 -2.03 0.23 1.49
CA GLN A 110 -3.39 0.72 1.65
C GLN A 110 -4.06 0.14 2.91
N VAL A 111 -3.86 -1.15 3.20
CA VAL A 111 -4.34 -1.78 4.45
C VAL A 111 -3.75 -1.10 5.67
N LEU A 112 -2.45 -0.81 5.65
CA LEU A 112 -1.75 -0.13 6.75
C LEU A 112 -2.23 1.31 6.92
N GLN A 113 -2.36 2.08 5.84
CA GLN A 113 -2.89 3.44 5.86
C GLN A 113 -4.31 3.49 6.41
N SER A 114 -5.18 2.59 5.96
CA SER A 114 -6.57 2.46 6.46
C SER A 114 -6.64 2.05 7.93
N SER A 115 -5.54 1.50 8.47
CA SER A 115 -5.40 1.14 9.88
C SER A 115 -4.72 2.23 10.72
N GLY A 116 -4.53 3.42 10.15
CA GLY A 116 -4.05 4.62 10.84
C GLY A 116 -2.53 4.84 10.79
N PHE A 117 -1.76 4.03 10.05
CA PHE A 117 -0.34 4.32 9.85
C PHE A 117 -0.17 5.46 8.84
N THR A 118 0.59 6.48 9.23
CA THR A 118 0.70 7.74 8.48
C THR A 118 1.93 7.81 7.56
N ARG A 119 2.94 6.97 7.79
CA ARG A 119 4.21 7.00 7.04
C ARG A 119 4.48 5.66 6.35
N VAL A 120 3.56 5.28 5.46
CA VAL A 120 3.67 4.03 4.70
C VAL A 120 4.17 4.33 3.30
N LYS A 121 5.17 3.58 2.84
CA LYS A 121 5.77 3.66 1.50
C LYS A 121 5.83 2.28 0.86
N VAL A 122 5.92 2.26 -0.45
CA VAL A 122 6.13 1.05 -1.25
C VAL A 122 7.51 1.11 -1.89
N LEU A 123 8.27 0.02 -1.77
CA LEU A 123 9.57 -0.11 -2.44
C LEU A 123 9.35 -0.25 -3.96
N GLN A 124 9.78 0.74 -4.70
CA GLN A 124 9.66 0.77 -6.16
C GLN A 124 10.49 -0.36 -6.79
N GLY A 125 9.85 -1.18 -7.62
CA GLY A 125 10.47 -2.35 -8.24
C GLY A 125 10.70 -3.54 -7.30
N GLY A 126 10.31 -3.41 -6.04
CA GLY A 126 10.24 -4.48 -5.04
C GLY A 126 11.52 -5.30 -4.89
N TRP A 127 11.34 -6.62 -4.73
CA TRP A 127 12.43 -7.56 -4.52
C TRP A 127 13.45 -7.60 -5.67
N THR A 128 12.98 -7.51 -6.91
CA THR A 128 13.85 -7.55 -8.10
C THR A 128 14.80 -6.35 -8.11
N GLU A 129 14.29 -5.16 -7.86
CA GLU A 129 15.11 -3.96 -7.81
C GLU A 129 16.08 -3.96 -6.63
N TRP A 130 15.64 -4.47 -5.47
CA TRP A 130 16.49 -4.63 -4.29
C TRP A 130 17.73 -5.49 -4.58
N LEU A 131 17.52 -6.63 -5.27
CA LEU A 131 18.63 -7.49 -5.69
C LEU A 131 19.54 -6.83 -6.73
N ARG A 132 18.94 -6.09 -7.68
CA ARG A 132 19.70 -5.41 -8.75
C ARG A 132 20.72 -4.41 -8.18
N ILE A 133 20.35 -3.71 -7.11
CA ILE A 133 21.27 -2.75 -6.45
C ILE A 133 22.15 -3.37 -5.36
N ASN A 134 22.17 -4.68 -5.23
CA ASN A 134 22.84 -5.39 -4.14
C ASN A 134 22.44 -4.84 -2.76
N GLY A 135 21.14 -4.70 -2.53
CA GLY A 135 20.59 -4.29 -1.23
C GLY A 135 20.88 -5.33 -0.15
N PRO A 136 21.13 -4.92 1.12
CA PRO A 136 21.39 -5.87 2.21
C PRO A 136 20.27 -6.88 2.40
N THR A 137 20.62 -8.15 2.50
CA THR A 137 19.69 -9.26 2.73
C THR A 137 20.04 -10.02 4.00
N GLN A 138 19.11 -10.82 4.48
CA GLN A 138 19.31 -11.78 5.57
C GLN A 138 18.66 -13.11 5.21
N PRO A 139 19.13 -14.24 5.77
CA PRO A 139 18.41 -15.51 5.67
C PRO A 139 16.97 -15.38 6.16
N LYS A 140 16.06 -16.08 5.49
CA LYS A 140 14.68 -16.16 6.00
C LYS A 140 14.65 -16.92 7.32
N PRO A 141 13.75 -16.54 8.26
CA PRO A 141 13.52 -17.36 9.45
C PRO A 141 13.20 -18.81 9.05
N LYS A 142 13.81 -19.76 9.74
CA LYS A 142 13.41 -21.18 9.60
C LYS A 142 11.99 -21.29 10.16
N GLY A 143 11.03 -21.65 9.32
CA GLY A 143 9.65 -21.90 9.71
C GLY A 143 9.51 -23.16 10.51
#